data_585250ff3befde94f61a32c964ea15be
#
_entry.id   585250ff3befde94f61a32c964ea15be
#
_cell.length_a   1.000
_cell.length_b   1.000
_cell.length_c   1.000
_cell.angle_alpha   90.00
_cell.angle_beta   90.00
_cell.angle_gamma   90.00
#
_symmetry.space_group_name_H-M   'P 1'
#
loop_
_entity.id
_entity.type
_entity.pdbx_description
1 polymer ?
#
loop_
_entity_poly.entity_id
_entity_poly.type
_entity_poly.pdbx_seq_one_letter_code
_entity_poly.pdbx_strand_id
1 'polypeptide(L)'
;IGEVMGIFNKDTRPPFSGLKGRSPKELFHTLPTPCYILDESALQKNGQILAKVAQRTGCKILLAQKAFSNYNLYPSLSPYLAGTEASGLYEARLGAEEMPGKEVHVFCGAYREDEFSELLCYADHIVFNSPRQLERFGWLAKNAGKSIGLRINPECSTQEGHDIYDPCAPGSRLGTTRAQWDGQMTPRLVEMLDGIHFHTLCEQDADALELTLKAVENLFGDILPRMKWLNFGGGHHITRPGYDVPKLEQCI
;
A
#
# COMPACT_ATOMS: atom_id res chain seq x y z
N ILE A 1 3.94 21.33 -14.47
CA ILE A 1 4.63 20.35 -13.59
C ILE A 1 6.08 20.82 -13.56
N GLY A 2 6.40 21.66 -12.58
CA GLY A 2 7.75 22.17 -12.39
C GLY A 2 8.51 21.28 -11.44
N GLU A 3 9.69 20.83 -11.83
CA GLU A 3 10.65 20.17 -10.95
C GLU A 3 11.05 21.14 -9.84
N VAL A 4 10.65 20.84 -8.62
CA VAL A 4 11.27 21.46 -7.44
C VAL A 4 12.37 20.53 -7.01
N MET A 5 13.56 20.69 -7.59
CA MET A 5 14.79 20.13 -7.02
C MET A 5 15.17 20.95 -5.79
N GLY A 6 14.61 20.59 -4.64
CA GLY A 6 15.21 20.95 -3.37
C GLY A 6 16.36 19.98 -3.10
N ILE A 7 17.60 20.43 -3.21
CA ILE A 7 18.76 19.67 -2.73
C ILE A 7 18.66 19.68 -1.20
N PHE A 8 18.02 18.65 -0.64
CA PHE A 8 18.06 18.42 0.78
C PHE A 8 19.31 17.62 1.12
N ASN A 9 20.29 18.31 1.69
CA ASN A 9 21.42 17.64 2.34
C ASN A 9 20.88 16.92 3.57
N LYS A 10 21.15 15.62 3.74
CA LYS A 10 20.70 14.80 4.90
C LYS A 10 21.06 15.43 6.26
N ASP A 11 22.08 16.27 6.30
CA ASP A 11 22.59 16.90 7.52
C ASP A 11 22.01 18.29 7.83
N THR A 12 21.21 18.85 6.92
CA THR A 12 20.54 20.13 7.18
C THR A 12 19.05 19.86 7.46
N ARG A 13 18.70 19.70 8.74
CA ARG A 13 17.32 19.92 9.13
C ARG A 13 16.91 21.32 8.64
N PRO A 14 15.77 21.47 7.95
CA PRO A 14 15.36 22.77 7.46
C PRO A 14 15.35 23.76 8.64
N PRO A 15 15.76 25.02 8.40
CA PRO A 15 15.90 26.04 9.46
C PRO A 15 14.58 26.44 10.15
N PHE A 16 13.53 25.66 10.01
CA PHE A 16 12.17 25.97 10.44
C PHE A 16 11.72 25.30 11.74
N SER A 17 12.64 24.79 12.56
CA SER A 17 12.32 24.32 13.92
C SER A 17 11.71 25.40 14.84
N GLY A 18 11.77 26.67 14.44
CA GLY A 18 11.17 27.82 15.15
C GLY A 18 9.69 28.08 14.86
N LEU A 19 9.02 27.25 14.04
CA LEU A 19 7.64 27.47 13.65
C LEU A 19 6.62 26.72 14.52
N LYS A 20 7.08 25.99 15.54
CA LYS A 20 6.18 25.32 16.49
C LYS A 20 5.23 26.34 17.16
N GLY A 21 3.94 26.10 17.01
CA GLY A 21 2.88 26.89 17.66
C GLY A 21 2.36 28.10 16.89
N ARG A 22 2.86 28.37 15.68
CA ARG A 22 2.29 29.42 14.81
C ARG A 22 1.16 28.87 13.94
N SER A 23 0.12 29.68 13.74
CA SER A 23 -0.94 29.32 12.80
C SER A 23 -0.44 29.33 11.35
N PRO A 24 -1.01 28.53 10.43
CA PRO A 24 -0.65 28.58 9.02
C PRO A 24 -0.69 29.99 8.41
N LYS A 25 -1.65 30.84 8.86
CA LYS A 25 -1.78 32.22 8.38
C LYS A 25 -0.58 33.09 8.75
N GLU A 26 -0.01 32.91 9.95
CA GLU A 26 1.20 33.64 10.40
C GLU A 26 2.44 33.20 9.63
N LEU A 27 2.45 31.96 9.14
CA LEU A 27 3.56 31.39 8.38
C LEU A 27 3.59 31.91 6.94
N PHE A 28 2.44 32.08 6.28
CA PHE A 28 2.34 32.50 4.87
C PHE A 28 3.10 33.79 4.56
N HIS A 29 3.20 34.71 5.53
CA HIS A 29 3.92 35.98 5.34
C HIS A 29 5.44 35.87 5.58
N THR A 30 5.91 34.76 6.12
CA THR A 30 7.32 34.58 6.51
C THR A 30 8.06 33.55 5.67
N LEU A 31 7.33 32.75 4.90
CA LEU A 31 7.91 31.69 4.07
C LEU A 31 8.14 32.16 2.62
N PRO A 32 9.22 31.73 1.99
CA PRO A 32 9.43 31.96 0.57
C PRO A 32 8.35 31.23 -0.23
N THR A 33 7.85 31.88 -1.28
CA THR A 33 6.83 31.30 -2.18
C THR A 33 7.36 31.18 -3.60
N PRO A 34 6.94 30.12 -4.35
CA PRO A 34 5.99 29.06 -3.96
C PRO A 34 6.65 27.99 -3.06
N CYS A 35 5.91 27.43 -2.08
CA CYS A 35 6.38 26.35 -1.23
C CYS A 35 5.24 25.42 -0.82
N TYR A 36 5.56 24.17 -0.51
CA TYR A 36 4.65 23.22 0.15
C TYR A 36 4.89 23.28 1.65
N ILE A 37 3.82 23.28 2.43
CA ILE A 37 3.85 23.24 3.90
C ILE A 37 3.25 21.91 4.33
N LEU A 38 3.99 21.16 5.15
CA LEU A 38 3.52 19.93 5.77
C LEU A 38 3.30 20.17 7.26
N ASP A 39 2.08 19.92 7.73
CA ASP A 39 1.75 19.96 9.14
C ASP A 39 2.05 18.60 9.78
N GLU A 40 3.20 18.51 10.44
CA GLU A 40 3.64 17.28 11.10
C GLU A 40 2.71 16.88 12.25
N SER A 41 2.10 17.84 12.95
CA SER A 41 1.15 17.53 14.04
C SER A 41 -0.15 16.93 13.50
N ALA A 42 -0.63 17.40 12.36
CA ALA A 42 -1.78 16.78 11.68
C ALA A 42 -1.43 15.37 11.17
N LEU A 43 -0.22 15.19 10.62
CA LEU A 43 0.27 13.88 10.16
C LEU A 43 0.34 12.87 11.33
N GLN A 44 0.87 13.29 12.48
CA GLN A 44 0.92 12.45 13.69
C GLN A 44 -0.48 12.09 14.21
N LYS A 45 -1.44 13.01 14.19
CA LYS A 45 -2.84 12.71 14.55
C LYS A 45 -3.45 11.66 13.63
N ASN A 46 -3.21 11.77 12.31
CA ASN A 46 -3.62 10.75 11.35
C ASN A 46 -2.96 9.40 11.65
N GLY A 47 -1.65 9.39 11.93
CA GLY A 47 -0.94 8.18 12.35
C GLY A 47 -1.56 7.52 13.59
N GLN A 48 -1.96 8.32 14.59
CA GLN A 48 -2.63 7.81 15.80
C GLN A 48 -3.98 7.15 15.50
N ILE A 49 -4.75 7.66 14.52
CA ILE A 49 -6.02 7.04 14.10
C ILE A 49 -5.72 5.66 13.51
N LEU A 50 -4.75 5.57 12.60
CA LEU A 50 -4.34 4.32 11.97
C LEU A 50 -3.82 3.30 13.00
N ALA A 51 -2.97 3.75 13.92
CA ALA A 51 -2.46 2.88 14.99
C ALA A 51 -3.57 2.32 15.89
N LYS A 52 -4.63 3.11 16.19
CA LYS A 52 -5.79 2.63 16.95
C LYS A 52 -6.56 1.54 16.20
N VAL A 53 -6.78 1.69 14.89
CA VAL A 53 -7.41 0.65 14.08
C VAL A 53 -6.56 -0.62 14.11
N ALA A 54 -5.27 -0.51 13.84
CA ALA A 54 -4.35 -1.65 13.90
C ALA A 54 -4.35 -2.36 15.27
N GLN A 55 -4.35 -1.60 16.35
CA GLN A 55 -4.38 -2.15 17.72
C GLN A 55 -5.68 -2.90 18.03
N ARG A 56 -6.83 -2.40 17.56
CA ARG A 56 -8.14 -3.00 17.85
C ARG A 56 -8.42 -4.24 17.03
N THR A 57 -7.97 -4.25 15.79
CA THR A 57 -8.24 -5.34 14.83
C THR A 57 -7.11 -6.36 14.73
N GLY A 58 -5.90 -6.00 15.16
CA GLY A 58 -4.71 -6.82 14.96
C GLY A 58 -4.14 -6.74 13.55
N CYS A 59 -4.70 -5.92 12.66
CA CYS A 59 -4.20 -5.76 11.30
C CYS A 59 -2.89 -4.96 11.24
N LYS A 60 -2.17 -5.09 10.14
CA LYS A 60 -1.01 -4.26 9.81
C LYS A 60 -1.44 -3.19 8.82
N ILE A 61 -1.10 -1.93 9.12
CA ILE A 61 -1.31 -0.81 8.20
C ILE A 61 0.05 -0.36 7.67
N LEU A 62 0.14 -0.22 6.35
CA LEU A 62 1.36 0.13 5.63
C LEU A 62 1.23 1.52 5.01
N LEU A 63 2.35 2.22 4.86
CA LEU A 63 2.42 3.45 4.09
C LEU A 63 2.51 3.14 2.59
N ALA A 64 1.48 3.46 1.83
CA ALA A 64 1.53 3.40 0.37
C ALA A 64 2.40 4.56 -0.17
N GLN A 65 3.63 4.27 -0.55
CA GLN A 65 4.61 5.29 -0.93
C GLN A 65 4.20 6.06 -2.19
N LYS A 66 3.48 5.43 -3.12
CA LYS A 66 2.90 6.14 -4.29
C LYS A 66 1.94 7.27 -3.90
N ALA A 67 1.30 7.20 -2.73
CA ALA A 67 0.41 8.23 -2.21
C ALA A 67 1.16 9.27 -1.37
N PHE A 68 2.20 8.86 -0.64
CA PHE A 68 3.00 9.75 0.19
C PHE A 68 4.44 9.23 0.30
N SER A 69 5.36 9.91 -0.39
CA SER A 69 6.79 9.57 -0.43
C SER A 69 7.72 10.66 0.13
N ASN A 70 7.18 11.54 0.97
CA ASN A 70 8.01 12.52 1.67
C ASN A 70 8.79 11.83 2.80
N TYR A 71 9.92 11.24 2.45
CA TYR A 71 10.73 10.39 3.32
C TYR A 71 11.27 11.12 4.56
N ASN A 72 11.44 12.44 4.52
CA ASN A 72 11.85 13.21 5.69
C ASN A 72 10.84 13.10 6.86
N LEU A 73 9.59 12.71 6.59
CA LEU A 73 8.54 12.51 7.58
C LEU A 73 8.30 11.04 7.93
N TYR A 74 9.03 10.11 7.32
CA TYR A 74 8.91 8.68 7.66
C TYR A 74 9.23 8.39 9.13
N PRO A 75 10.25 9.03 9.76
CA PRO A 75 10.48 8.87 11.20
C PRO A 75 9.28 9.27 12.07
N SER A 76 8.50 10.28 11.64
CA SER A 76 7.29 10.71 12.36
C SER A 76 6.10 9.76 12.17
N LEU A 77 6.07 8.96 11.10
CA LEU A 77 5.04 7.96 10.80
C LEU A 77 5.39 6.55 11.28
N SER A 78 6.66 6.21 11.28
CA SER A 78 7.16 4.87 11.64
C SER A 78 6.60 4.31 12.95
N PRO A 79 6.37 5.10 14.03
CA PRO A 79 5.78 4.57 15.27
C PRO A 79 4.35 4.06 15.11
N TYR A 80 3.62 4.50 14.09
CA TYR A 80 2.20 4.22 13.91
C TYR A 80 1.90 3.13 12.89
N LEU A 81 2.90 2.78 12.05
CA LEU A 81 2.72 1.91 10.89
C LEU A 81 3.57 0.65 11.01
N ALA A 82 3.11 -0.43 10.38
CA ALA A 82 3.83 -1.70 10.35
C ALA A 82 4.98 -1.68 9.31
N GLY A 83 4.89 -0.82 8.30
CA GLY A 83 5.88 -0.73 7.24
C GLY A 83 5.42 0.11 6.07
N THR A 84 5.96 -0.21 4.89
CA THR A 84 5.69 0.48 3.63
C THR A 84 5.15 -0.47 2.57
N GLU A 85 4.35 0.08 1.65
CA GLU A 85 3.92 -0.58 0.41
C GLU A 85 4.60 0.12 -0.77
N ALA A 86 5.32 -0.63 -1.58
CA ALA A 86 6.11 -0.17 -2.70
C ALA A 86 5.54 -0.66 -4.03
N SER A 87 5.60 0.20 -5.05
CA SER A 87 5.18 -0.11 -6.43
C SER A 87 6.32 -0.61 -7.32
N GLY A 88 7.54 -0.70 -6.79
CA GLY A 88 8.73 -1.15 -7.50
C GLY A 88 10.01 -1.01 -6.69
N LEU A 89 11.15 -1.23 -7.35
CA LEU A 89 12.48 -1.29 -6.73
C LEU A 89 12.83 -0.04 -5.91
N TYR A 90 12.67 1.14 -6.49
CA TYR A 90 13.12 2.38 -5.84
C TYR A 90 12.29 2.74 -4.61
N GLU A 91 10.98 2.47 -4.63
CA GLU A 91 10.13 2.62 -3.44
C GLU A 91 10.44 1.54 -2.39
N ALA A 92 10.72 0.30 -2.80
CA ALA A 92 11.13 -0.75 -1.87
C ALA A 92 12.43 -0.38 -1.13
N ARG A 93 13.42 0.12 -1.87
CA ARG A 93 14.66 0.62 -1.32
C ARG A 93 14.43 1.81 -0.38
N LEU A 94 13.61 2.78 -0.79
CA LEU A 94 13.25 3.93 0.03
C LEU A 94 12.61 3.49 1.35
N GLY A 95 11.65 2.56 1.31
CA GLY A 95 11.00 2.02 2.50
C GLY A 95 11.99 1.35 3.46
N ALA A 96 12.88 0.50 2.93
CA ALA A 96 13.90 -0.18 3.73
C ALA A 96 14.92 0.79 4.35
N GLU A 97 15.35 1.83 3.62
CA GLU A 97 16.34 2.79 4.09
C GLU A 97 15.75 3.80 5.10
N GLU A 98 14.51 4.28 4.89
CA GLU A 98 13.93 5.39 5.66
C GLU A 98 12.94 4.94 6.76
N MET A 99 12.51 3.66 6.76
CA MET A 99 11.79 3.00 7.87
C MET A 99 12.51 1.72 8.32
N PRO A 100 13.74 1.81 8.82
CA PRO A 100 14.54 0.63 9.19
C PRO A 100 13.82 -0.22 10.26
N GLY A 101 13.85 -1.54 10.08
CA GLY A 101 13.19 -2.50 10.98
C GLY A 101 11.68 -2.62 10.81
N LYS A 102 11.11 -1.98 9.79
CA LYS A 102 9.71 -2.13 9.38
C LYS A 102 9.60 -3.00 8.14
N GLU A 103 8.43 -3.60 7.93
CA GLU A 103 8.18 -4.46 6.77
C GLU A 103 8.11 -3.64 5.47
N VAL A 104 8.65 -4.21 4.39
CA VAL A 104 8.52 -3.68 3.03
C VAL A 104 7.70 -4.66 2.20
N HIS A 105 6.50 -4.25 1.84
CA HIS A 105 5.63 -4.98 0.95
C HIS A 105 5.75 -4.41 -0.46
N VAL A 106 5.72 -5.26 -1.48
CA VAL A 106 5.86 -4.82 -2.86
C VAL A 106 4.78 -5.44 -3.72
N PHE A 107 4.03 -4.58 -4.42
CA PHE A 107 3.20 -4.98 -5.54
C PHE A 107 3.59 -4.18 -6.79
N CYS A 108 4.00 -4.88 -7.84
CA CYS A 108 4.26 -4.30 -9.14
C CYS A 108 3.44 -5.03 -10.22
N GLY A 109 2.72 -4.28 -11.05
CA GLY A 109 1.93 -4.85 -12.15
C GLY A 109 2.78 -5.65 -13.16
N ALA A 110 4.07 -5.27 -13.29
CA ALA A 110 5.04 -5.98 -14.14
C ALA A 110 6.44 -5.86 -13.54
N TYR A 111 6.96 -6.93 -12.97
CA TYR A 111 8.35 -6.98 -12.50
C TYR A 111 9.33 -7.08 -13.66
N ARG A 112 10.40 -6.31 -13.57
CA ARG A 112 11.52 -6.36 -14.51
C ARG A 112 12.53 -7.43 -14.06
N GLU A 113 13.03 -8.19 -15.02
CA GLU A 113 13.96 -9.29 -14.76
C GLU A 113 15.32 -8.78 -14.24
N ASP A 114 15.79 -7.69 -14.80
CA ASP A 114 17.06 -7.05 -14.44
C ASP A 114 17.05 -6.37 -13.06
N GLU A 115 15.87 -6.04 -12.52
CA GLU A 115 15.72 -5.38 -11.20
C GLU A 115 15.28 -6.37 -10.10
N PHE A 116 14.74 -7.54 -10.46
CA PHE A 116 14.06 -8.41 -9.49
C PHE A 116 14.99 -8.94 -8.40
N SER A 117 16.23 -9.28 -8.75
CA SER A 117 17.22 -9.76 -7.77
C SER A 117 17.60 -8.68 -6.76
N GLU A 118 17.70 -7.42 -7.18
CA GLU A 118 17.96 -6.31 -6.28
C GLU A 118 16.73 -6.01 -5.40
N LEU A 119 15.52 -6.06 -5.97
CA LEU A 119 14.26 -5.87 -5.23
C LEU A 119 14.13 -6.87 -4.07
N LEU A 120 14.58 -8.12 -4.25
CA LEU A 120 14.59 -9.13 -3.21
C LEU A 120 15.45 -8.75 -1.99
N CYS A 121 16.43 -7.86 -2.14
CA CYS A 121 17.25 -7.41 -1.02
C CYS A 121 16.47 -6.50 -0.04
N TYR A 122 15.43 -5.85 -0.52
CA TYR A 122 14.67 -4.87 0.27
C TYR A 122 13.29 -5.38 0.71
N ALA A 123 12.63 -6.22 -0.12
CA ALA A 123 11.27 -6.67 0.12
C ALA A 123 11.18 -7.77 1.18
N ASP A 124 10.14 -7.75 2.02
CA ASP A 124 9.73 -8.85 2.89
C ASP A 124 8.57 -9.64 2.29
N HIS A 125 7.62 -8.94 1.68
CA HIS A 125 6.47 -9.50 1.01
C HIS A 125 6.45 -9.09 -0.47
N ILE A 126 6.21 -10.04 -1.35
CA ILE A 126 6.12 -9.80 -2.80
C ILE A 126 4.80 -10.32 -3.33
N VAL A 127 4.03 -9.44 -3.94
CA VAL A 127 2.74 -9.76 -4.55
C VAL A 127 2.88 -9.77 -6.06
N PHE A 128 2.57 -10.90 -6.67
CA PHE A 128 2.54 -11.05 -8.12
C PHE A 128 1.17 -10.67 -8.69
N ASN A 129 1.17 -10.10 -9.88
CA ASN A 129 -0.05 -9.66 -10.53
C ASN A 129 -0.80 -10.79 -11.26
N SER A 130 -0.11 -11.86 -11.62
CA SER A 130 -0.68 -12.95 -12.40
C SER A 130 0.01 -14.30 -12.12
N PRO A 131 -0.64 -15.43 -12.42
CA PRO A 131 -0.03 -16.76 -12.34
C PRO A 131 1.28 -16.87 -13.13
N ARG A 132 1.34 -16.22 -14.30
CA ARG A 132 2.56 -16.21 -15.14
C ARG A 132 3.74 -15.49 -14.45
N GLN A 133 3.49 -14.38 -13.77
CA GLN A 133 4.54 -13.73 -12.98
C GLN A 133 4.98 -14.61 -11.81
N LEU A 134 4.03 -15.21 -11.10
CA LEU A 134 4.32 -16.13 -10.00
C LEU A 134 5.16 -17.33 -10.50
N GLU A 135 4.82 -17.91 -11.64
CA GLU A 135 5.59 -19.00 -12.25
C GLU A 135 7.03 -18.58 -12.58
N ARG A 136 7.19 -17.35 -13.12
CA ARG A 136 8.50 -16.83 -13.55
C ARG A 136 9.41 -16.47 -12.38
N PHE A 137 8.90 -15.81 -11.37
CA PHE A 137 9.69 -15.19 -10.32
C PHE A 137 9.49 -15.79 -8.92
N GLY A 138 8.43 -16.59 -8.73
CA GLY A 138 8.04 -17.08 -7.42
C GLY A 138 9.13 -17.92 -6.75
N TRP A 139 9.83 -18.76 -7.51
CA TRP A 139 10.93 -19.56 -6.95
C TRP A 139 12.11 -18.72 -6.48
N LEU A 140 12.44 -17.65 -7.19
CA LEU A 140 13.49 -16.72 -6.76
C LEU A 140 13.11 -16.04 -5.43
N ALA A 141 11.86 -15.58 -5.34
CA ALA A 141 11.35 -14.97 -4.11
C ALA A 141 11.30 -16.00 -2.94
N LYS A 142 10.83 -17.23 -3.20
CA LYS A 142 10.77 -18.30 -2.19
C LYS A 142 12.16 -18.65 -1.66
N ASN A 143 13.13 -18.84 -2.55
CA ASN A 143 14.51 -19.15 -2.18
C ASN A 143 15.20 -18.01 -1.42
N ALA A 144 14.78 -16.77 -1.65
CA ALA A 144 15.21 -15.60 -0.88
C ALA A 144 14.46 -15.46 0.46
N GLY A 145 13.60 -16.40 0.83
CA GLY A 145 12.85 -16.40 2.10
C GLY A 145 11.74 -15.36 2.16
N LYS A 146 11.24 -14.88 1.01
CA LYS A 146 10.19 -13.86 0.97
C LYS A 146 8.80 -14.46 1.10
N SER A 147 7.88 -13.71 1.73
CA SER A 147 6.47 -14.04 1.75
C SER A 147 5.82 -13.70 0.41
N ILE A 148 5.07 -14.63 -0.15
CA ILE A 148 4.58 -14.54 -1.53
C ILE A 148 3.07 -14.41 -1.56
N GLY A 149 2.57 -13.44 -2.32
CA GLY A 149 1.16 -13.25 -2.58
C GLY A 149 0.81 -13.18 -4.06
N LEU A 150 -0.47 -13.37 -4.34
CA LEU A 150 -1.05 -13.14 -5.65
C LEU A 150 -2.15 -12.08 -5.55
N ARG A 151 -2.12 -11.09 -6.42
CA ARG A 151 -3.22 -10.15 -6.55
C ARG A 151 -4.36 -10.81 -7.30
N ILE A 152 -5.53 -10.83 -6.67
CA ILE A 152 -6.79 -11.26 -7.28
C ILE A 152 -7.59 -10.05 -7.77
N ASN A 153 -8.44 -10.28 -8.77
CA ASN A 153 -9.47 -9.34 -9.20
C ASN A 153 -10.84 -9.93 -8.84
N PRO A 154 -11.54 -9.37 -7.85
CA PRO A 154 -12.85 -9.88 -7.43
C PRO A 154 -13.98 -9.47 -8.38
N GLU A 155 -13.67 -8.83 -9.52
CA GLU A 155 -14.64 -8.42 -10.53
C GLU A 155 -15.81 -7.60 -9.95
N CYS A 156 -15.53 -6.86 -8.86
CA CYS A 156 -16.46 -6.01 -8.14
C CYS A 156 -16.00 -4.56 -8.26
N SER A 157 -16.70 -3.79 -9.07
CA SER A 157 -16.49 -2.35 -9.19
C SER A 157 -17.35 -1.60 -8.18
N THR A 158 -16.73 -0.69 -7.44
CA THR A 158 -17.38 0.24 -6.54
C THR A 158 -17.17 1.69 -6.97
N GLN A 159 -16.52 1.90 -8.13
CA GLN A 159 -16.25 3.24 -8.67
C GLN A 159 -17.45 3.78 -9.43
N GLU A 160 -17.96 4.93 -9.03
CA GLU A 160 -19.04 5.63 -9.74
C GLU A 160 -18.47 6.68 -10.69
N GLY A 161 -18.79 6.54 -11.98
CA GLY A 161 -18.55 7.59 -12.99
C GLY A 161 -17.13 7.74 -13.52
N HIS A 162 -16.17 6.87 -13.15
CA HIS A 162 -14.77 6.97 -13.59
C HIS A 162 -14.12 5.61 -13.89
N ASP A 163 -14.53 4.97 -14.95
CA ASP A 163 -13.99 3.66 -15.38
C ASP A 163 -12.46 3.63 -15.47
N ILE A 164 -11.82 4.78 -15.75
CA ILE A 164 -10.36 4.88 -15.86
C ILE A 164 -9.63 4.59 -14.53
N TYR A 165 -10.30 4.81 -13.40
CA TYR A 165 -9.76 4.54 -12.06
C TYR A 165 -10.25 3.23 -11.46
N ASP A 166 -11.08 2.48 -12.20
CA ASP A 166 -11.62 1.20 -11.74
C ASP A 166 -10.66 0.05 -12.06
N PRO A 167 -10.00 -0.53 -11.06
CA PRO A 167 -9.10 -1.67 -11.28
C PRO A 167 -9.84 -2.96 -11.60
N CYS A 168 -11.17 -2.99 -11.45
CA CYS A 168 -12.04 -4.12 -11.76
C CYS A 168 -12.85 -3.93 -13.05
N ALA A 169 -12.64 -2.83 -13.78
CA ALA A 169 -13.31 -2.61 -15.07
C ALA A 169 -13.04 -3.73 -16.07
N PRO A 170 -13.98 -4.02 -16.98
CA PRO A 170 -13.76 -4.99 -18.03
C PRO A 170 -12.47 -4.73 -18.82
N GLY A 171 -11.64 -5.75 -18.98
CA GLY A 171 -10.33 -5.62 -19.65
C GLY A 171 -9.20 -5.08 -18.75
N SER A 172 -9.42 -4.88 -17.46
CA SER A 172 -8.37 -4.53 -16.52
C SER A 172 -7.24 -5.57 -16.54
N ARG A 173 -5.99 -5.08 -16.48
CA ARG A 173 -4.79 -5.92 -16.41
C ARG A 173 -4.35 -6.20 -14.98
N LEU A 174 -5.08 -5.70 -13.99
CA LEU A 174 -4.69 -5.73 -12.59
C LEU A 174 -5.38 -6.88 -11.85
N GLY A 175 -4.56 -7.80 -11.37
CA GLY A 175 -5.00 -8.96 -10.61
C GLY A 175 -5.49 -10.12 -11.49
N THR A 176 -5.65 -11.26 -10.86
CA THR A 176 -6.07 -12.54 -11.45
C THR A 176 -7.55 -12.74 -11.18
N THR A 177 -8.38 -12.82 -12.22
CA THR A 177 -9.81 -13.15 -12.08
C THR A 177 -10.00 -14.62 -11.65
N ARG A 178 -11.20 -14.98 -11.18
CA ARG A 178 -11.49 -16.37 -10.83
C ARG A 178 -11.30 -17.33 -12.02
N ALA A 179 -11.74 -16.94 -13.19
CA ALA A 179 -11.57 -17.74 -14.41
C ALA A 179 -10.08 -17.95 -14.77
N GLN A 180 -9.25 -16.91 -14.59
CA GLN A 180 -7.80 -17.04 -14.80
C GLN A 180 -7.15 -17.92 -13.72
N TRP A 181 -7.60 -17.82 -12.48
CA TRP A 181 -7.16 -18.70 -11.40
C TRP A 181 -7.44 -20.15 -11.73
N ASP A 182 -8.67 -20.49 -12.05
CA ASP A 182 -9.08 -21.87 -12.35
C ASP A 182 -8.36 -22.45 -13.58
N GLY A 183 -8.07 -21.61 -14.57
CA GLY A 183 -7.40 -22.05 -15.80
C GLY A 183 -5.86 -22.10 -15.73
N GLN A 184 -5.22 -21.38 -14.80
CA GLN A 184 -3.76 -21.19 -14.82
C GLN A 184 -3.05 -21.56 -13.51
N MET A 185 -3.77 -21.57 -12.36
CA MET A 185 -3.15 -21.90 -11.08
C MET A 185 -3.02 -23.42 -10.91
N THR A 186 -1.82 -23.90 -10.99
CA THR A 186 -1.51 -25.30 -10.66
C THR A 186 -1.37 -25.51 -9.16
N PRO A 187 -1.55 -26.75 -8.63
CA PRO A 187 -1.31 -27.04 -7.22
C PRO A 187 0.06 -26.52 -6.73
N ARG A 188 1.10 -26.67 -7.55
CA ARG A 188 2.44 -26.19 -7.27
C ARG A 188 2.51 -24.66 -7.07
N LEU A 189 1.80 -23.89 -7.90
CA LEU A 189 1.75 -22.43 -7.77
C LEU A 189 0.96 -22.01 -6.53
N VAL A 190 -0.13 -22.71 -6.23
CA VAL A 190 -0.93 -22.45 -5.01
C VAL A 190 -0.12 -22.72 -3.75
N GLU A 191 0.69 -23.78 -3.70
CA GLU A 191 1.57 -24.11 -2.58
C GLU A 191 2.69 -23.07 -2.33
N MET A 192 2.99 -22.25 -3.31
CA MET A 192 3.96 -21.16 -3.15
C MET A 192 3.39 -19.97 -2.44
N LEU A 193 2.06 -19.81 -2.43
CA LEU A 193 1.41 -18.63 -1.87
C LEU A 193 1.35 -18.66 -0.34
N ASP A 194 1.69 -17.55 0.26
CA ASP A 194 1.44 -17.26 1.67
C ASP A 194 0.20 -16.39 1.84
N GLY A 195 -0.20 -15.61 0.84
CA GLY A 195 -1.34 -14.71 0.95
C GLY A 195 -1.93 -14.25 -0.36
N ILE A 196 -3.01 -13.48 -0.23
CA ILE A 196 -3.76 -12.88 -1.32
C ILE A 196 -3.86 -11.39 -1.11
N HIS A 197 -3.81 -10.65 -2.20
CA HIS A 197 -4.01 -9.20 -2.24
C HIS A 197 -5.13 -8.86 -3.23
N PHE A 198 -5.99 -7.94 -2.87
CA PHE A 198 -6.85 -7.22 -3.81
C PHE A 198 -6.72 -5.70 -3.60
N HIS A 199 -7.03 -4.92 -4.62
CA HIS A 199 -7.05 -3.46 -4.53
C HIS A 199 -8.11 -2.95 -5.49
N THR A 200 -9.24 -2.53 -4.95
CA THR A 200 -10.45 -2.17 -5.71
C THR A 200 -10.89 -0.73 -5.44
N LEU A 201 -10.54 -0.19 -4.27
CA LEU A 201 -10.97 1.13 -3.85
C LEU A 201 -10.05 2.23 -4.38
N CYS A 202 -10.64 3.39 -4.67
CA CYS A 202 -9.96 4.65 -4.90
C CYS A 202 -10.74 5.75 -4.20
N GLU A 203 -10.18 6.32 -3.13
CA GLU A 203 -10.75 7.40 -2.33
C GLU A 203 -12.17 7.11 -1.80
N GLN A 204 -12.40 5.89 -1.28
CA GLN A 204 -13.72 5.43 -0.85
C GLN A 204 -13.80 5.14 0.65
N ASP A 205 -15.04 4.95 1.11
CA ASP A 205 -15.38 4.66 2.50
C ASP A 205 -15.51 3.14 2.76
N ALA A 206 -15.75 2.76 4.00
CA ALA A 206 -15.80 1.36 4.44
C ALA A 206 -16.96 0.54 3.80
N ASP A 207 -18.01 1.21 3.30
CA ASP A 207 -19.10 0.55 2.57
C ASP A 207 -18.61 -0.13 1.29
N ALA A 208 -17.74 0.54 0.53
CA ALA A 208 -17.14 -0.02 -0.67
C ALA A 208 -16.25 -1.23 -0.35
N LEU A 209 -15.53 -1.19 0.78
CA LEU A 209 -14.76 -2.35 1.25
C LEU A 209 -15.66 -3.53 1.58
N GLU A 210 -16.76 -3.32 2.32
CA GLU A 210 -17.72 -4.38 2.66
C GLU A 210 -18.26 -5.09 1.41
N LEU A 211 -18.63 -4.33 0.38
CA LEU A 211 -19.08 -4.89 -0.90
C LEU A 211 -17.98 -5.71 -1.58
N THR A 212 -16.77 -5.18 -1.60
CA THR A 212 -15.61 -5.89 -2.18
C THR A 212 -15.31 -7.19 -1.45
N LEU A 213 -15.33 -7.18 -0.10
CA LEU A 213 -15.08 -8.38 0.69
C LEU A 213 -16.10 -9.48 0.41
N LYS A 214 -17.40 -9.14 0.29
CA LYS A 214 -18.44 -10.09 -0.12
C LYS A 214 -18.15 -10.72 -1.49
N ALA A 215 -17.64 -9.93 -2.45
CA ALA A 215 -17.25 -10.44 -3.75
C ALA A 215 -16.00 -11.36 -3.66
N VAL A 216 -15.02 -10.99 -2.85
CA VAL A 216 -13.84 -11.82 -2.58
C VAL A 216 -14.22 -13.14 -1.93
N GLU A 217 -15.08 -13.13 -0.92
CA GLU A 217 -15.58 -14.35 -0.28
C GLU A 217 -16.35 -15.24 -1.25
N ASN A 218 -17.21 -14.66 -2.08
CA ASN A 218 -18.01 -15.42 -3.06
C ASN A 218 -17.14 -16.08 -4.13
N LEU A 219 -16.09 -15.39 -4.62
CA LEU A 219 -15.27 -15.88 -5.72
C LEU A 219 -14.04 -16.68 -5.25
N PHE A 220 -13.47 -16.37 -4.09
CA PHE A 220 -12.22 -16.92 -3.61
C PHE A 220 -12.27 -17.49 -2.20
N GLY A 221 -13.48 -17.61 -1.61
CA GLY A 221 -13.68 -18.09 -0.24
C GLY A 221 -13.15 -19.51 0.02
N ASP A 222 -13.09 -20.35 -1.00
CA ASP A 222 -12.47 -21.69 -0.96
C ASP A 222 -10.94 -21.65 -0.81
N ILE A 223 -10.33 -20.52 -1.15
CA ILE A 223 -8.88 -20.34 -1.15
C ILE A 223 -8.40 -19.64 0.13
N LEU A 224 -9.18 -18.70 0.65
CA LEU A 224 -8.81 -17.88 1.81
C LEU A 224 -8.33 -18.68 3.03
N PRO A 225 -8.94 -19.81 3.43
CA PRO A 225 -8.51 -20.59 4.60
C PRO A 225 -7.09 -21.18 4.49
N ARG A 226 -6.55 -21.22 3.28
CA ARG A 226 -5.18 -21.71 3.03
C ARG A 226 -4.12 -20.63 3.12
N MET A 227 -4.54 -19.35 3.19
CA MET A 227 -3.66 -18.20 3.21
C MET A 227 -3.31 -17.80 4.64
N LYS A 228 -2.08 -17.31 4.83
CA LYS A 228 -1.59 -16.79 6.11
C LYS A 228 -1.97 -15.33 6.31
N TRP A 229 -2.22 -14.60 5.20
CA TRP A 229 -2.59 -13.19 5.22
C TRP A 229 -3.46 -12.80 4.02
N LEU A 230 -4.26 -11.76 4.23
CA LEU A 230 -5.09 -11.13 3.22
C LEU A 230 -4.81 -9.62 3.24
N ASN A 231 -4.40 -9.05 2.11
CA ASN A 231 -4.13 -7.62 1.96
C ASN A 231 -5.27 -6.97 1.17
N PHE A 232 -5.95 -6.04 1.79
CA PHE A 232 -7.12 -5.34 1.23
C PHE A 232 -6.75 -4.23 0.24
N GLY A 233 -5.45 -3.99 0.01
CA GLY A 233 -4.99 -2.87 -0.80
C GLY A 233 -5.18 -1.52 -0.11
N GLY A 234 -5.22 -0.47 -0.92
CA GLY A 234 -5.39 0.90 -0.46
C GLY A 234 -6.67 1.55 -0.97
N GLY A 235 -6.69 2.88 -1.01
CA GLY A 235 -7.83 3.66 -1.49
C GLY A 235 -8.86 4.00 -0.42
N HIS A 236 -8.52 3.81 0.85
CA HIS A 236 -9.37 4.11 2.01
C HIS A 236 -9.12 5.52 2.55
N HIS A 237 -10.17 6.28 2.82
CA HIS A 237 -10.09 7.61 3.42
C HIS A 237 -10.18 7.58 4.95
N ILE A 238 -9.49 6.69 5.63
CA ILE A 238 -9.62 6.38 7.07
C ILE A 238 -9.49 7.63 7.96
N THR A 239 -8.67 8.60 7.58
CA THR A 239 -8.43 9.80 8.37
C THR A 239 -9.30 10.99 7.97
N ARG A 240 -10.19 10.82 6.99
CA ARG A 240 -11.13 11.85 6.56
C ARG A 240 -12.20 12.07 7.64
N PRO A 241 -12.58 13.33 7.94
CA PRO A 241 -13.72 13.61 8.81
C PRO A 241 -14.99 12.90 8.32
N GLY A 242 -15.66 12.17 9.22
CA GLY A 242 -16.89 11.44 8.91
C GLY A 242 -16.69 10.02 8.36
N TYR A 243 -15.45 9.55 8.19
CA TYR A 243 -15.21 8.15 7.83
C TYR A 243 -15.67 7.21 8.95
N ASP A 244 -16.39 6.14 8.60
CA ASP A 244 -16.91 5.16 9.54
C ASP A 244 -15.81 4.14 9.93
N VAL A 245 -14.99 4.52 10.91
CA VAL A 245 -13.93 3.67 11.46
C VAL A 245 -14.49 2.40 12.10
N PRO A 246 -15.59 2.42 12.91
CA PRO A 246 -16.21 1.20 13.44
C PRO A 246 -16.59 0.20 12.36
N LYS A 247 -17.12 0.66 11.24
CA LYS A 247 -17.45 -0.23 10.12
C LYS A 247 -16.21 -0.83 9.47
N LEU A 248 -15.15 -0.06 9.31
CA LEU A 248 -13.86 -0.59 8.84
C LEU A 248 -13.34 -1.70 9.78
N GLU A 249 -13.38 -1.45 11.10
CA GLU A 249 -12.96 -2.43 12.11
C GLU A 249 -13.79 -3.72 12.08
N GLN A 250 -15.06 -3.65 11.68
CA GLN A 250 -15.91 -4.84 11.46
C GLN A 250 -15.56 -5.59 10.17
N CYS A 251 -15.08 -4.90 9.15
CA CYS A 251 -14.63 -5.50 7.89
C CYS A 251 -13.29 -6.26 8.03
N ILE A 252 -12.46 -5.88 9.00
CA ILE A 252 -11.16 -6.50 9.26
C ILE A 252 -11.29 -7.71 10.18
#